data_b2b2ed35fe295392b0d24c678f4e67eb
#
_entry.id   b2b2ed35fe295392b0d24c678f4e67eb
#
_cell.length_a   1.000
_cell.length_b   1.000
_cell.length_c   1.000
_cell.angle_alpha   90.00
_cell.angle_beta   90.00
_cell.angle_gamma   90.00
#
_symmetry.space_group_name_H-M   'P 1'
#
loop_
_entity.id
_entity.type
_entity.pdbx_description
1 polymer ?
#
loop_
_entity_poly.entity_id
_entity_poly.type
_entity_poly.pdbx_seq_one_letter_code
_entity_poly.pdbx_strand_id
1 'polypeptide(L)' 'MIDMKLSKYWLSSNHHEFELLKTYTVDNELWARYRDILNDKQYHCRLEAFLARFYPTVD' A
#
# COMPACT_ATOMS: atom_id res chain seq x y z
N MET A 1 -15.53 14.36 -10.91
CA MET A 1 -14.17 13.99 -10.55
C MET A 1 -14.17 12.74 -9.69
N ILE A 2 -13.38 11.78 -10.07
CA ILE A 2 -13.33 10.52 -9.35
C ILE A 2 -12.13 10.53 -8.41
N ASP A 3 -12.42 10.46 -7.12
CA ASP A 3 -11.37 10.29 -6.13
C ASP A 3 -11.05 8.82 -6.03
N MET A 4 -9.86 8.47 -6.48
CA MET A 4 -9.38 7.11 -6.25
C MET A 4 -8.95 6.99 -4.80
N LYS A 5 -9.88 6.54 -3.98
CA LYS A 5 -9.56 6.26 -2.60
C LYS A 5 -8.96 4.87 -2.50
N LEU A 6 -7.70 4.82 -2.14
CA LEU A 6 -7.06 3.56 -1.85
C LEU A 6 -7.44 3.14 -0.44
N SER A 7 -7.62 1.85 -0.25
CA SER A 7 -7.90 1.32 1.08
C SER A 7 -6.73 1.61 2.00
N LYS A 8 -7.01 1.81 3.26
CA LYS A 8 -5.96 2.05 4.25
C LYS A 8 -5.24 0.75 4.61
N TYR A 9 -5.96 -0.35 4.66
CA TYR A 9 -5.41 -1.64 5.06
C TYR A 9 -5.37 -2.60 3.89
N TRP A 10 -4.32 -3.40 3.83
CA TRP A 10 -4.05 -4.32 2.74
C TRP A 10 -3.57 -5.65 3.27
N LEU A 11 -3.79 -6.71 2.50
CA LEU A 11 -3.34 -8.05 2.83
C LEU A 11 -2.41 -8.58 1.75
N SER A 12 -1.35 -9.27 2.18
CA SER A 12 -0.49 -10.00 1.26
C SER A 12 -1.10 -11.38 0.97
N SER A 13 -0.46 -12.13 0.05
CA SER A 13 -0.96 -13.44 -0.34
C SER A 13 -1.02 -14.44 0.81
N ASN A 14 -0.22 -14.24 1.85
CA ASN A 14 -0.24 -15.09 3.04
C ASN A 14 -1.02 -14.46 4.20
N HIS A 15 -1.92 -13.52 3.88
CA HIS A 15 -2.81 -12.88 4.84
C HIS A 15 -2.10 -12.02 5.88
N HIS A 16 -0.92 -11.52 5.56
CA HIS A 16 -0.20 -10.61 6.42
C HIS A 16 -0.75 -9.20 6.21
N GLU A 17 -1.08 -8.51 7.29
CA GLU A 17 -1.72 -7.20 7.21
C GLU A 17 -0.71 -6.06 7.12
N PHE A 18 -1.01 -5.11 6.23
CA PHE A 18 -0.21 -3.90 6.06
C PHE A 18 -1.10 -2.68 6.05
N GLU A 19 -0.54 -1.56 6.46
CA GLU A 19 -1.22 -0.28 6.44
C GLU A 19 -0.56 0.62 5.41
N LEU A 20 -1.36 1.13 4.47
CA LEU A 20 -0.86 2.10 3.50
C LEU A 20 -0.77 3.46 4.18
N LEU A 21 0.43 4.00 4.28
CA LEU A 21 0.67 5.25 4.98
C LEU A 21 0.47 6.45 4.06
N LYS A 22 1.06 6.42 2.88
CA LYS A 22 0.90 7.50 1.93
C LYS A 22 1.39 7.06 0.55
N THR A 23 0.98 7.81 -0.46
CA THR A 23 1.53 7.71 -1.80
C THR A 23 2.24 9.03 -2.12
N TYR A 24 3.26 8.96 -2.94
CA TYR A 24 4.03 10.14 -3.32
C TYR A 24 4.64 9.93 -4.69
N THR A 25 5.12 11.01 -5.29
CA THR A 25 5.68 10.98 -6.64
C THR A 25 7.17 11.28 -6.60
N VAL A 26 7.96 10.43 -7.26
CA VAL A 26 9.40 10.65 -7.42
C VAL A 26 9.70 10.49 -8.90
N ASP A 27 10.26 11.52 -9.52
CA ASP A 27 10.63 11.51 -10.95
C ASP A 27 9.48 11.03 -11.83
N ASN A 28 8.27 11.57 -11.58
CA ASN A 28 7.06 11.23 -12.32
C ASN A 28 6.59 9.80 -12.11
N GLU A 29 7.09 9.12 -11.11
CA GLU A 29 6.66 7.76 -10.76
C GLU A 29 5.96 7.78 -9.41
N LEU A 30 4.86 7.04 -9.32
CA LEU A 30 4.11 6.94 -8.08
C LEU A 30 4.70 5.84 -7.20
N TRP A 31 4.88 6.18 -5.94
CA TRP A 31 5.39 5.27 -4.92
C TRP A 31 4.42 5.18 -3.76
N ALA A 32 4.48 4.07 -3.05
CA ALA A 32 3.67 3.85 -1.86
C ALA A 32 4.57 3.57 -0.68
N ARG A 33 4.25 4.18 0.44
CA ARG A 33 4.88 3.88 1.71
C ARG A 33 3.88 3.13 2.57
N TYR A 34 4.27 2.00 3.11
CA TYR A 34 3.39 1.17 3.89
C TYR A 34 4.11 0.61 5.10
N ARG A 35 3.33 0.13 6.04
CA ARG A 35 3.84 -0.37 7.31
C ARG A 35 3.33 -1.78 7.56
N ASP A 36 4.24 -2.66 7.97
CA ASP A 36 3.88 -3.98 8.45
C ASP A 36 3.33 -3.82 9.87
N ILE A 37 2.04 -4.04 10.03
CA ILE A 37 1.37 -3.80 11.31
C ILE A 37 1.91 -4.70 12.40
N LEU A 38 2.19 -5.95 12.07
CA LEU A 38 2.65 -6.92 13.05
C LEU A 38 4.05 -6.62 13.57
N ASN A 39 4.96 -6.25 12.66
CA ASN A 39 6.36 -6.01 12.99
C ASN A 39 6.70 -4.55 13.16
N ASP A 40 5.77 -3.66 12.87
CA ASP A 40 5.94 -2.22 12.96
C ASP A 40 7.13 -1.71 12.15
N LYS A 41 7.31 -2.29 10.96
CA LYS A 41 8.36 -1.88 10.03
C LYS A 41 7.75 -1.18 8.84
N GLN A 42 8.39 -0.11 8.41
CA GLN A 42 7.95 0.65 7.25
C GLN A 42 8.75 0.27 6.02
N TYR A 43 8.05 0.22 4.90
CA TYR A 43 8.61 -0.11 3.60
C TYR A 43 8.10 0.87 2.56
N HIS A 44 8.76 0.87 1.42
CA HIS A 44 8.28 1.65 0.27
C HIS A 44 8.55 0.86 -1.01
N CYS A 45 7.68 1.06 -1.99
CA CYS A 45 7.85 0.47 -3.31
C CYS A 45 7.04 1.28 -4.30
N ARG A 46 7.19 0.98 -5.58
CA ARG A 46 6.36 1.62 -6.59
C ARG A 46 4.91 1.23 -6.37
N LEU A 47 4.00 2.17 -6.60
CA LEU A 47 2.58 1.91 -6.38
C LEU A 47 2.09 0.72 -7.20
N GLU A 48 2.52 0.59 -8.46
CA GLU A 48 2.10 -0.54 -9.27
C GLU A 48 2.55 -1.88 -8.70
N ALA A 49 3.76 -1.92 -8.12
CA ALA A 49 4.26 -3.13 -7.48
C ALA A 49 3.46 -3.45 -6.23
N PHE A 50 3.09 -2.42 -5.47
CA PHE A 50 2.26 -2.58 -4.29
C PHE A 50 0.90 -3.16 -4.66
N LEU A 51 0.26 -2.60 -5.69
CA LEU A 51 -1.06 -3.06 -6.12
C LEU A 51 -1.02 -4.48 -6.69
N ALA A 52 0.13 -4.91 -7.21
CA ALA A 52 0.28 -6.25 -7.73
C ALA A 52 0.49 -7.30 -6.63
N ARG A 53 0.99 -6.89 -5.47
CA ARG A 53 1.33 -7.81 -4.38
C ARG A 53 0.28 -7.87 -3.28
N PHE A 54 -0.46 -6.81 -3.08
CA PHE A 54 -1.36 -6.69 -1.95
C PHE A 54 -2.80 -6.55 -2.42
N TYR A 55 -3.72 -6.95 -1.57
CA TYR A 55 -5.14 -6.86 -1.83
C TYR A 55 -5.78 -5.92 -0.81
N PRO A 56 -6.66 -5.02 -1.25
CA PRO A 56 -7.33 -4.14 -0.31
C PRO A 56 -8.28 -4.97 0.58
N THR A 57 -8.27 -4.64 1.86
CA THR A 57 -9.27 -5.23 2.74
C THR A 57 -10.60 -4.54 2.51
N VAL A 58 -11.66 -5.32 2.42
CA VAL A 58 -13.00 -4.80 2.26
C VAL A 58 -13.68 -4.82 3.62
N ASP A 59 -14.12 -3.65 4.03
CA ASP A 59 -14.83 -3.54 5.30
C ASP A 59 -16.27 -3.99 5.16
#